data_a293ac61f7e3d5a88a8361fd6344b287
#
_entry.id   a293ac61f7e3d5a88a8361fd6344b287
#
_cell.length_a   1.000
_cell.length_b   1.000
_cell.length_c   1.000
_cell.angle_alpha   90.00
_cell.angle_beta   90.00
_cell.angle_gamma   90.00
#
_symmetry.space_group_name_H-M   'P 1'
#
loop_
_entity.id
_entity.type
_entity.pdbx_description
1 polymer ?
#
loop_
_entity_poly.entity_id
_entity_poly.type
_entity_poly.pdbx_seq_one_letter_code
_entity_poly.pdbx_strand_id
1 'polypeptide(L)'
;SMGSSSCYHLSKRGFKTLGIEQFDIPHNYGSHNGHSRIIRKAYFEHPSYVPLLEGAYKNWEILQKEYGEQIYFKTGLLYFGPEDHLLIKGSRRSAEQYGIKINQFTAEEQKEKYPQFKIPETFVNMLEKDAGFITPERAIIAFTKLAQNNGAKINTNEKAVKWYKKEDSIIVQTNRNTYQCKKLVISVGAWMSELSNVSEFKVTKQILAWAKPKNLENFTLESFPCWTYADNSTKGMFYGFPILPSSISHDGYQGLKFAHHFKG
;
A
#
# COMPACT_ATOMS: atom_id res chain seq x y z
N SER A 1 -1.53 8.52 -4.63
CA SER A 1 -1.98 7.17 -5.03
C SER A 1 -3.47 7.15 -5.41
N MET A 2 -4.39 7.59 -4.54
CA MET A 2 -5.84 7.54 -4.84
C MET A 2 -6.21 8.38 -6.07
N GLY A 3 -5.65 9.59 -6.21
CA GLY A 3 -5.91 10.47 -7.34
C GLY A 3 -5.41 9.90 -8.67
N SER A 4 -4.20 9.34 -8.74
CA SER A 4 -3.66 8.73 -9.96
C SER A 4 -4.49 7.53 -10.42
N SER A 5 -4.90 6.66 -9.49
CA SER A 5 -5.82 5.55 -9.77
C SER A 5 -7.18 6.04 -10.27
N SER A 6 -7.74 7.09 -9.65
CA SER A 6 -8.99 7.71 -10.12
C SER A 6 -8.86 8.26 -11.53
N CYS A 7 -7.77 8.97 -11.85
CA CYS A 7 -7.50 9.48 -13.18
C CYS A 7 -7.44 8.35 -14.23
N TYR A 8 -6.73 7.26 -13.92
CA TYR A 8 -6.64 6.11 -14.80
C TYR A 8 -8.02 5.48 -15.07
N HIS A 9 -8.76 5.15 -14.02
CA HIS A 9 -10.06 4.50 -14.20
C HIS A 9 -11.12 5.37 -14.86
N LEU A 10 -11.10 6.68 -14.62
CA LEU A 10 -12.01 7.62 -15.28
C LEU A 10 -11.65 7.82 -16.74
N SER A 11 -10.38 8.06 -17.06
CA SER A 11 -9.95 8.22 -18.47
C SER A 11 -10.16 6.95 -19.28
N LYS A 12 -9.88 5.77 -18.71
CA LYS A 12 -10.14 4.48 -19.36
C LYS A 12 -11.63 4.26 -19.69
N ARG A 13 -12.55 4.92 -18.95
CA ARG A 13 -14.00 4.90 -19.20
C ARG A 13 -14.45 6.03 -20.14
N GLY A 14 -13.53 6.77 -20.76
CA GLY A 14 -13.82 7.85 -21.71
C GLY A 14 -14.20 9.19 -21.08
N PHE A 15 -14.07 9.35 -19.75
CA PHE A 15 -14.31 10.65 -19.15
C PHE A 15 -13.16 11.61 -19.41
N LYS A 16 -13.49 12.86 -19.79
CA LYS A 16 -12.52 13.95 -19.86
C LYS A 16 -12.03 14.27 -18.44
N THR A 17 -10.79 13.90 -18.17
CA THR A 17 -10.23 13.90 -16.80
C THR A 17 -9.06 14.88 -16.70
N LEU A 18 -9.04 15.66 -15.61
CA LEU A 18 -7.91 16.49 -15.19
C LEU A 18 -7.48 16.09 -13.79
N GLY A 19 -6.23 15.69 -13.63
CA GLY A 19 -5.56 15.52 -12.36
C GLY A 19 -4.75 16.78 -12.00
N ILE A 20 -4.80 17.20 -10.74
CA ILE A 20 -4.01 18.32 -10.21
C ILE A 20 -3.22 17.81 -9.01
N GLU A 21 -1.90 17.93 -9.07
CA GLU A 21 -0.97 17.52 -8.02
C GLU A 21 -0.05 18.70 -7.64
N GLN A 22 0.06 18.97 -6.32
CA GLN A 22 0.85 20.10 -5.85
C GLN A 22 2.38 19.88 -5.94
N PHE A 23 2.81 18.64 -6.10
CA PHE A 23 4.21 18.24 -6.20
C PHE A 23 4.52 17.57 -7.52
N ASP A 24 5.70 17.01 -7.67
CA ASP A 24 6.05 16.09 -8.76
C ASP A 24 5.40 14.72 -8.55
N ILE A 25 5.41 13.88 -9.59
CA ILE A 25 4.90 12.52 -9.54
C ILE A 25 6.02 11.53 -9.92
N PRO A 26 6.37 10.61 -9.00
CA PRO A 26 5.96 10.51 -7.60
C PRO A 26 6.72 11.50 -6.70
N HIS A 27 6.27 11.65 -5.46
CA HIS A 27 6.92 12.48 -4.45
C HIS A 27 7.00 11.78 -3.09
N ASN A 28 7.83 12.27 -2.18
CA ASN A 28 8.09 11.65 -0.87
C ASN A 28 7.23 12.21 0.28
N TYR A 29 6.28 13.09 0.00
CA TYR A 29 5.45 13.75 1.02
C TYR A 29 4.15 13.02 1.32
N GLY A 30 3.71 12.09 0.45
CA GLY A 30 2.46 11.34 0.60
C GLY A 30 2.64 10.06 1.41
N SER A 31 1.53 9.51 1.92
CA SER A 31 1.52 8.25 2.67
C SER A 31 1.93 7.01 1.85
N HIS A 32 2.11 7.15 0.54
CA HIS A 32 2.59 6.09 -0.36
C HIS A 32 4.10 5.88 -0.30
N ASN A 33 4.86 6.86 0.16
CA ASN A 33 6.32 6.81 0.21
C ASN A 33 6.85 5.59 0.98
N GLY A 34 7.98 5.04 0.55
CA GLY A 34 8.75 3.99 1.25
C GLY A 34 8.82 2.65 0.51
N HIS A 35 8.80 2.64 -0.82
CA HIS A 35 9.14 1.58 -1.77
C HIS A 35 8.25 0.34 -1.77
N SER A 36 7.56 0.02 -0.68
CA SER A 36 6.77 -1.21 -0.57
C SER A 36 5.55 -1.03 0.35
N ARG A 37 4.47 -1.78 0.05
CA ARG A 37 3.28 -1.93 0.91
C ARG A 37 2.82 -3.37 0.86
N ILE A 38 2.54 -3.97 2.03
CA ILE A 38 2.00 -5.32 2.13
C ILE A 38 0.66 -5.37 1.40
N ILE A 39 0.48 -6.43 0.61
CA ILE A 39 -0.81 -6.85 0.05
C ILE A 39 -1.10 -8.27 0.55
N ARG A 40 -2.31 -8.48 1.08
CA ARG A 40 -2.75 -9.74 1.66
C ARG A 40 -4.26 -9.89 1.49
N LYS A 41 -4.78 -11.12 1.56
CA LYS A 41 -6.23 -11.39 1.54
C LYS A 41 -6.77 -11.68 2.95
N ALA A 42 -6.01 -12.39 3.77
CA ALA A 42 -6.40 -12.72 5.15
C ALA A 42 -6.35 -11.49 6.07
N TYR A 43 -7.33 -10.61 5.91
CA TYR A 43 -7.38 -9.33 6.61
C TYR A 43 -7.83 -9.53 8.04
N PHE A 44 -6.95 -9.19 9.02
CA PHE A 44 -7.22 -9.44 10.44
C PHE A 44 -8.23 -8.47 11.05
N GLU A 45 -8.36 -7.28 10.49
CA GLU A 45 -9.24 -6.24 11.01
C GLU A 45 -10.72 -6.63 10.87
N HIS A 46 -11.13 -7.12 9.70
CA HIS A 46 -12.49 -7.64 9.48
C HIS A 46 -12.59 -8.42 8.17
N PRO A 47 -13.32 -9.58 8.14
CA PRO A 47 -13.47 -10.39 6.93
C PRO A 47 -14.14 -9.69 5.75
N SER A 48 -14.99 -8.68 5.99
CA SER A 48 -15.68 -7.94 4.91
C SER A 48 -14.75 -7.21 3.95
N TYR A 49 -13.46 -7.06 4.29
CA TYR A 49 -12.47 -6.54 3.36
C TYR A 49 -12.08 -7.52 2.26
N VAL A 50 -12.25 -8.83 2.47
CA VAL A 50 -11.75 -9.86 1.54
C VAL A 50 -12.31 -9.70 0.12
N PRO A 51 -13.61 -9.47 -0.12
CA PRO A 51 -14.13 -9.25 -1.48
C PRO A 51 -13.50 -8.03 -2.18
N LEU A 52 -13.22 -6.96 -1.43
CA LEU A 52 -12.51 -5.78 -1.97
C LEU A 52 -11.07 -6.10 -2.34
N LEU A 53 -10.40 -6.94 -1.53
CA LEU A 53 -9.04 -7.37 -1.78
C LEU A 53 -8.93 -8.28 -3.01
N GLU A 54 -9.89 -9.18 -3.23
CA GLU A 54 -9.94 -9.99 -4.44
C GLU A 54 -10.05 -9.11 -5.70
N GLY A 55 -10.88 -8.07 -5.65
CA GLY A 55 -10.93 -7.05 -6.69
C GLY A 55 -9.62 -6.30 -6.85
N ALA A 56 -8.96 -5.96 -5.74
CA ALA A 56 -7.67 -5.27 -5.76
C ALA A 56 -6.57 -6.12 -6.41
N TYR A 57 -6.47 -7.42 -6.08
CA TYR A 57 -5.50 -8.32 -6.71
C TYR A 57 -5.67 -8.39 -8.22
N LYS A 58 -6.89 -8.56 -8.72
CA LYS A 58 -7.19 -8.53 -10.15
C LYS A 58 -6.78 -7.20 -10.80
N ASN A 59 -7.05 -6.08 -10.12
CA ASN A 59 -6.68 -4.75 -10.62
C ASN A 59 -5.16 -4.54 -10.66
N TRP A 60 -4.39 -5.09 -9.69
CA TRP A 60 -2.94 -5.04 -9.73
C TRP A 60 -2.35 -5.85 -10.89
N GLU A 61 -2.90 -7.03 -11.16
CA GLU A 61 -2.52 -7.86 -12.31
C GLU A 61 -2.81 -7.17 -13.64
N ILE A 62 -3.99 -6.54 -13.77
CA ILE A 62 -4.35 -5.75 -14.95
C ILE A 62 -3.39 -4.57 -15.13
N LEU A 63 -3.13 -3.81 -14.06
CA LEU A 63 -2.28 -2.63 -14.11
C LEU A 63 -0.85 -2.97 -14.56
N GLN A 64 -0.23 -3.98 -13.96
CA GLN A 64 1.14 -4.39 -14.33
C GLN A 64 1.21 -4.94 -15.75
N LYS A 65 0.18 -5.65 -16.22
CA LYS A 65 0.09 -6.13 -17.61
C LYS A 65 -0.03 -4.97 -18.60
N GLU A 66 -0.89 -3.99 -18.33
CA GLU A 66 -1.09 -2.82 -19.21
C GLU A 66 0.13 -1.89 -19.21
N TYR A 67 0.80 -1.75 -18.07
CA TYR A 67 1.98 -0.90 -17.94
C TYR A 67 3.26 -1.56 -18.46
N GLY A 68 3.31 -2.91 -18.49
CA GLY A 68 4.47 -3.67 -18.96
C GLY A 68 5.58 -3.86 -17.92
N GLU A 69 5.34 -3.46 -16.66
CA GLU A 69 6.30 -3.65 -15.55
C GLU A 69 5.64 -4.31 -14.36
N GLN A 70 6.39 -5.13 -13.63
CA GLN A 70 5.92 -5.77 -12.41
C GLN A 70 5.73 -4.74 -11.29
N ILE A 71 4.55 -4.74 -10.67
CA ILE A 71 4.15 -3.86 -9.56
C ILE A 71 3.86 -4.67 -8.31
N TYR A 72 3.27 -5.84 -8.46
CA TYR A 72 2.96 -6.77 -7.40
C TYR A 72 3.99 -7.91 -7.36
N PHE A 73 4.56 -8.14 -6.19
CA PHE A 73 5.58 -9.16 -5.90
C PHE A 73 5.02 -10.16 -4.90
N LYS A 74 4.84 -11.40 -5.36
CA LYS A 74 4.29 -12.50 -4.56
C LYS A 74 5.40 -13.19 -3.78
N THR A 75 5.77 -12.63 -2.63
CA THR A 75 6.80 -13.16 -1.73
C THR A 75 6.26 -13.99 -0.58
N GLY A 76 4.93 -14.03 -0.43
CA GLY A 76 4.28 -14.51 0.77
C GLY A 76 4.27 -13.49 1.90
N LEU A 77 3.46 -13.79 2.93
CA LEU A 77 3.42 -13.03 4.18
C LEU A 77 3.40 -13.99 5.36
N LEU A 78 4.40 -13.86 6.24
CA LEU A 78 4.46 -14.55 7.51
C LEU A 78 3.70 -13.78 8.60
N TYR A 79 2.94 -14.50 9.40
CA TYR A 79 2.25 -13.98 10.58
C TYR A 79 2.84 -14.67 11.81
N PHE A 80 3.32 -13.86 12.76
CA PHE A 80 3.85 -14.31 14.04
C PHE A 80 3.10 -13.63 15.17
N GLY A 81 2.62 -14.39 16.13
CA GLY A 81 1.96 -13.83 17.30
C GLY A 81 1.34 -14.87 18.21
N PRO A 82 0.94 -14.46 19.44
CA PRO A 82 0.17 -15.30 20.33
C PRO A 82 -1.14 -15.76 19.70
N GLU A 83 -1.60 -16.95 20.05
CA GLU A 83 -2.83 -17.57 19.54
C GLU A 83 -4.06 -16.65 19.73
N ASP A 84 -4.12 -15.93 20.83
CA ASP A 84 -5.23 -15.07 21.20
C ASP A 84 -5.14 -13.65 20.63
N HIS A 85 -4.01 -13.27 20.00
CA HIS A 85 -3.85 -11.92 19.44
C HIS A 85 -4.74 -11.69 18.22
N LEU A 86 -5.26 -10.45 18.06
CA LEU A 86 -6.16 -10.07 16.96
C LEU A 86 -5.57 -10.37 15.58
N LEU A 87 -4.26 -10.18 15.38
CA LEU A 87 -3.57 -10.50 14.13
C LEU A 87 -3.80 -11.96 13.72
N ILE A 88 -3.65 -12.91 14.64
CA ILE A 88 -3.78 -14.35 14.39
C ILE A 88 -5.25 -14.73 14.25
N LYS A 89 -6.08 -14.41 15.25
CA LYS A 89 -7.52 -14.74 15.24
C LYS A 89 -8.25 -14.14 14.04
N GLY A 90 -7.99 -12.86 13.76
CA GLY A 90 -8.64 -12.15 12.67
C GLY A 90 -8.23 -12.66 11.29
N SER A 91 -6.94 -12.97 11.10
CA SER A 91 -6.46 -13.57 9.84
C SER A 91 -7.06 -14.96 9.60
N ARG A 92 -7.11 -15.82 10.64
CA ARG A 92 -7.77 -17.13 10.55
C ARG A 92 -9.25 -17.00 10.22
N ARG A 93 -9.98 -16.14 10.93
CA ARG A 93 -11.40 -15.92 10.69
C ARG A 93 -11.66 -15.51 9.23
N SER A 94 -10.86 -14.60 8.69
CA SER A 94 -10.97 -14.19 7.28
C SER A 94 -10.64 -15.33 6.33
N ALA A 95 -9.61 -16.11 6.65
CA ALA A 95 -9.21 -17.27 5.85
C ALA A 95 -10.28 -18.36 5.81
N GLU A 96 -10.83 -18.72 6.95
CA GLU A 96 -11.90 -19.71 7.07
C GLU A 96 -13.16 -19.28 6.32
N GLN A 97 -13.60 -18.03 6.52
CA GLN A 97 -14.82 -17.52 5.92
C GLN A 97 -14.76 -17.45 4.39
N TYR A 98 -13.58 -17.21 3.81
CA TYR A 98 -13.40 -17.01 2.37
C TYR A 98 -12.53 -18.08 1.68
N GLY A 99 -12.16 -19.14 2.38
CA GLY A 99 -11.35 -20.22 1.83
C GLY A 99 -9.93 -19.81 1.43
N ILE A 100 -9.35 -18.82 2.12
CA ILE A 100 -7.97 -18.38 1.87
C ILE A 100 -7.00 -19.40 2.44
N LYS A 101 -6.09 -19.88 1.60
CA LYS A 101 -5.10 -20.89 2.03
C LYS A 101 -4.00 -20.24 2.87
N ILE A 102 -3.94 -20.63 4.14
CA ILE A 102 -2.87 -20.29 5.08
C ILE A 102 -2.19 -21.57 5.52
N ASN A 103 -0.88 -21.65 5.38
CA ASN A 103 -0.08 -22.75 5.91
C ASN A 103 0.34 -22.41 7.33
N GLN A 104 0.17 -23.32 8.26
CA GLN A 104 0.69 -23.19 9.61
C GLN A 104 1.94 -24.06 9.76
N PHE A 105 2.92 -23.60 10.55
CA PHE A 105 4.19 -24.29 10.81
C PHE A 105 4.35 -24.53 12.31
N THR A 106 5.06 -25.59 12.66
CA THR A 106 5.61 -25.75 14.02
C THR A 106 6.79 -24.78 14.23
N ALA A 107 7.23 -24.63 15.48
CA ALA A 107 8.39 -23.81 15.80
C ALA A 107 9.69 -24.36 15.14
N GLU A 108 9.80 -25.70 15.05
CA GLU A 108 10.94 -26.38 14.39
C GLU A 108 10.92 -26.11 12.88
N GLU A 109 9.81 -26.32 12.21
CA GLU A 109 9.66 -26.05 10.77
C GLU A 109 9.94 -24.57 10.46
N GLN A 110 9.53 -23.64 11.33
CA GLN A 110 9.81 -22.23 11.18
C GLN A 110 11.31 -21.93 11.29
N LYS A 111 11.99 -22.49 12.30
CA LYS A 111 13.45 -22.34 12.50
C LYS A 111 14.25 -22.89 11.32
N GLU A 112 13.84 -24.02 10.77
CA GLU A 112 14.47 -24.63 9.60
C GLU A 112 14.27 -23.76 8.33
N LYS A 113 13.03 -23.36 8.08
CA LYS A 113 12.65 -22.69 6.83
C LYS A 113 12.98 -21.20 6.80
N TYR A 114 12.89 -20.54 7.94
CA TYR A 114 13.11 -19.10 8.10
C TYR A 114 14.02 -18.80 9.30
N PRO A 115 15.31 -19.25 9.25
CA PRO A 115 16.25 -19.13 10.37
C PRO A 115 16.60 -17.68 10.73
N GLN A 116 16.25 -16.72 9.87
CA GLN A 116 16.42 -15.29 10.13
C GLN A 116 15.53 -14.77 11.25
N PHE A 117 14.43 -15.48 11.55
CA PHE A 117 13.49 -15.09 12.61
C PHE A 117 13.71 -15.90 13.88
N LYS A 118 13.87 -15.19 14.99
CA LYS A 118 13.87 -15.78 16.34
C LYS A 118 12.51 -15.54 16.99
N ILE A 119 11.62 -16.50 16.84
CA ILE A 119 10.23 -16.40 17.30
C ILE A 119 10.04 -17.24 18.56
N PRO A 120 9.31 -16.76 19.59
CA PRO A 120 8.96 -17.57 20.76
C PRO A 120 8.24 -18.86 20.35
N GLU A 121 8.57 -20.00 20.97
CA GLU A 121 7.97 -21.30 20.63
C GLU A 121 6.46 -21.36 20.89
N THR A 122 5.95 -20.49 21.75
CA THR A 122 4.52 -20.36 22.06
C THR A 122 3.73 -19.59 21.00
N PHE A 123 4.43 -18.97 20.01
CA PHE A 123 3.77 -18.20 18.99
C PHE A 123 3.26 -19.07 17.85
N VAL A 124 2.14 -18.67 17.31
CA VAL A 124 1.64 -19.18 16.03
C VAL A 124 2.50 -18.68 14.90
N ASN A 125 2.82 -19.58 13.97
CA ASN A 125 3.56 -19.29 12.75
C ASN A 125 2.67 -19.64 11.55
N MET A 126 2.28 -18.64 10.77
CA MET A 126 1.41 -18.86 9.58
C MET A 126 2.03 -18.19 8.34
N LEU A 127 1.74 -18.74 7.17
CA LEU A 127 2.14 -18.20 5.87
C LEU A 127 0.95 -18.13 4.92
N GLU A 128 0.62 -16.93 4.46
CA GLU A 128 -0.24 -16.69 3.30
C GLU A 128 0.63 -16.60 2.05
N LYS A 129 0.65 -17.66 1.24
CA LYS A 129 1.54 -17.76 0.05
C LYS A 129 1.21 -16.75 -1.05
N ASP A 130 -0.06 -16.39 -1.19
CA ASP A 130 -0.53 -15.47 -2.23
C ASP A 130 -0.37 -13.99 -1.85
N ALA A 131 0.03 -13.73 -0.61
CA ALA A 131 0.39 -12.39 -0.16
C ALA A 131 1.78 -11.97 -0.64
N GLY A 132 2.13 -10.72 -0.36
CA GLY A 132 3.42 -10.14 -0.71
C GLY A 132 3.40 -8.63 -0.57
N PHE A 133 3.94 -7.91 -1.54
CA PHE A 133 3.93 -6.46 -1.54
C PHE A 133 3.72 -5.86 -2.93
N ILE A 134 3.31 -4.61 -2.95
CA ILE A 134 3.31 -3.76 -4.14
C ILE A 134 4.36 -2.66 -3.99
N THR A 135 4.81 -2.10 -5.13
CA THR A 135 5.68 -0.93 -5.21
C THR A 135 4.83 0.31 -5.46
N PRO A 136 4.49 1.12 -4.42
CA PRO A 136 3.51 2.19 -4.55
C PRO A 136 3.93 3.29 -5.54
N GLU A 137 5.21 3.68 -5.53
CA GLU A 137 5.75 4.72 -6.41
C GLU A 137 5.64 4.28 -7.87
N ARG A 138 6.01 3.03 -8.18
CA ARG A 138 5.87 2.46 -9.52
C ARG A 138 4.40 2.36 -9.93
N ALA A 139 3.51 1.97 -9.02
CA ALA A 139 2.08 1.93 -9.27
C ALA A 139 1.51 3.32 -9.60
N ILE A 140 1.95 4.37 -8.89
CA ILE A 140 1.53 5.75 -9.15
C ILE A 140 2.01 6.22 -10.52
N ILE A 141 3.24 5.92 -10.89
CA ILE A 141 3.80 6.22 -12.22
C ILE A 141 2.98 5.49 -13.30
N ALA A 142 2.69 4.20 -13.11
CA ALA A 142 1.89 3.41 -14.03
C ALA A 142 0.49 3.99 -14.24
N PHE A 143 -0.24 4.26 -13.15
CA PHE A 143 -1.56 4.89 -13.23
C PHE A 143 -1.51 6.24 -13.94
N THR A 144 -0.49 7.06 -13.64
CA THR A 144 -0.33 8.40 -14.24
C THR A 144 -0.10 8.31 -15.74
N LYS A 145 0.86 7.49 -16.17
CA LYS A 145 1.19 7.31 -17.60
C LYS A 145 0.03 6.70 -18.38
N LEU A 146 -0.61 5.66 -17.86
CA LEU A 146 -1.77 5.04 -18.51
C LEU A 146 -2.98 5.98 -18.56
N ALA A 147 -3.19 6.81 -17.52
CA ALA A 147 -4.23 7.84 -17.56
C ALA A 147 -3.95 8.86 -18.68
N GLN A 148 -2.71 9.33 -18.83
CA GLN A 148 -2.29 10.25 -19.88
C GLN A 148 -2.45 9.62 -21.29
N ASN A 149 -2.07 8.35 -21.45
CA ASN A 149 -2.27 7.61 -22.70
C ASN A 149 -3.75 7.49 -23.07
N ASN A 150 -4.65 7.45 -22.08
CA ASN A 150 -6.10 7.48 -22.25
C ASN A 150 -6.67 8.92 -22.38
N GLY A 151 -5.84 9.95 -22.58
CA GLY A 151 -6.24 11.33 -22.81
C GLY A 151 -6.50 12.17 -21.55
N ALA A 152 -6.18 11.68 -20.34
CA ALA A 152 -6.22 12.52 -19.16
C ALA A 152 -5.12 13.58 -19.18
N LYS A 153 -5.44 14.79 -18.73
CA LYS A 153 -4.45 15.81 -18.42
C LYS A 153 -4.05 15.71 -16.96
N ILE A 154 -2.74 15.77 -16.67
CA ILE A 154 -2.24 15.74 -15.30
C ILE A 154 -1.24 16.90 -15.14
N ASN A 155 -1.61 17.85 -14.30
CA ASN A 155 -0.79 18.99 -13.96
C ASN A 155 -0.07 18.73 -12.64
N THR A 156 1.24 18.85 -12.67
CA THR A 156 2.11 18.77 -11.49
C THR A 156 2.56 20.17 -11.05
N ASN A 157 3.05 20.28 -9.82
CA ASN A 157 3.48 21.52 -9.21
C ASN A 157 2.38 22.59 -9.23
N GLU A 158 1.12 22.17 -9.16
CA GLU A 158 -0.06 23.02 -9.15
C GLU A 158 -0.94 22.68 -7.93
N LYS A 159 -1.00 23.61 -6.97
CA LYS A 159 -1.73 23.42 -5.71
C LYS A 159 -3.19 23.89 -5.85
N ALA A 160 -4.14 23.00 -5.61
CA ALA A 160 -5.54 23.38 -5.43
C ALA A 160 -5.67 24.17 -4.10
N VAL A 161 -6.28 25.35 -4.17
CA VAL A 161 -6.41 26.27 -3.03
C VAL A 161 -7.84 26.30 -2.51
N LYS A 162 -8.81 26.25 -3.40
CA LYS A 162 -10.22 26.37 -3.06
C LYS A 162 -11.10 25.68 -4.10
N TRP A 163 -12.24 25.22 -3.67
CA TRP A 163 -13.31 24.77 -4.55
C TRP A 163 -14.67 25.20 -4.02
N TYR A 164 -15.64 25.38 -4.92
CA TYR A 164 -17.02 25.70 -4.57
C TYR A 164 -17.98 25.34 -5.70
N LYS A 165 -19.23 25.11 -5.34
CA LYS A 165 -20.30 24.87 -6.31
C LYS A 165 -20.76 26.20 -6.90
N LYS A 166 -20.93 26.24 -8.22
CA LYS A 166 -21.51 27.36 -8.97
C LYS A 166 -22.54 26.79 -9.95
N GLU A 167 -23.81 27.02 -9.68
CA GLU A 167 -24.91 26.44 -10.46
C GLU A 167 -24.77 24.90 -10.57
N ASP A 168 -24.76 24.35 -11.77
CA ASP A 168 -24.60 22.91 -12.05
C ASP A 168 -23.14 22.47 -12.21
N SER A 169 -22.20 23.32 -11.88
CA SER A 169 -20.77 23.05 -11.99
C SER A 169 -20.01 23.26 -10.70
N ILE A 170 -18.79 22.76 -10.68
CA ILE A 170 -17.84 22.95 -9.58
C ILE A 170 -16.66 23.74 -10.13
N ILE A 171 -16.29 24.79 -9.40
CA ILE A 171 -15.12 25.61 -9.69
C ILE A 171 -13.97 25.14 -8.76
N VAL A 172 -12.81 24.92 -9.34
CA VAL A 172 -11.56 24.61 -8.61
C VAL A 172 -10.55 25.71 -8.92
N GLN A 173 -10.13 26.42 -7.90
CA GLN A 173 -9.08 27.43 -7.98
C GLN A 173 -7.75 26.83 -7.51
N THR A 174 -6.71 27.04 -8.29
CA THR A 174 -5.35 26.66 -7.97
C THR A 174 -4.47 27.91 -7.82
N ASN A 175 -3.23 27.71 -7.42
CA ASN A 175 -2.23 28.80 -7.42
C ASN A 175 -1.82 29.28 -8.83
N ARG A 176 -2.33 28.63 -9.90
CA ARG A 176 -1.99 28.96 -11.30
C ARG A 176 -3.21 29.29 -12.14
N ASN A 177 -4.33 28.56 -11.95
CA ASN A 177 -5.48 28.61 -12.84
C ASN A 177 -6.82 28.44 -12.10
N THR A 178 -7.90 28.65 -12.83
CA THR A 178 -9.25 28.30 -12.39
C THR A 178 -9.86 27.31 -13.38
N TYR A 179 -10.40 26.23 -12.87
CA TYR A 179 -11.02 25.16 -13.64
C TYR A 179 -12.50 25.02 -13.30
N GLN A 180 -13.27 24.60 -14.29
CA GLN A 180 -14.69 24.27 -14.14
C GLN A 180 -14.91 22.81 -14.52
N CYS A 181 -15.61 22.06 -13.67
CA CYS A 181 -15.93 20.66 -13.90
C CYS A 181 -17.35 20.31 -13.45
N LYS A 182 -17.88 19.20 -13.95
CA LYS A 182 -19.18 18.66 -13.53
C LYS A 182 -19.09 17.83 -12.25
N LYS A 183 -17.96 17.16 -12.02
CA LYS A 183 -17.71 16.31 -10.86
C LYS A 183 -16.27 16.51 -10.36
N LEU A 184 -16.09 16.50 -9.06
CA LEU A 184 -14.80 16.65 -8.40
C LEU A 184 -14.53 15.44 -7.49
N VAL A 185 -13.33 14.88 -7.62
CA VAL A 185 -12.79 13.86 -6.68
C VAL A 185 -11.71 14.54 -5.87
N ILE A 186 -11.87 14.58 -4.56
CA ILE A 186 -10.89 15.14 -3.62
C ILE A 186 -10.12 13.97 -3.00
N SER A 187 -8.83 13.86 -3.33
CA SER A 187 -7.95 12.78 -2.88
C SER A 187 -6.60 13.31 -2.37
N VAL A 188 -6.66 14.39 -1.62
CA VAL A 188 -5.52 15.20 -1.19
C VAL A 188 -4.81 14.67 0.07
N GLY A 189 -5.17 13.47 0.54
CA GLY A 189 -4.46 12.80 1.64
C GLY A 189 -4.37 13.65 2.91
N ALA A 190 -3.15 13.84 3.40
CA ALA A 190 -2.88 14.59 4.63
C ALA A 190 -3.25 16.08 4.57
N TRP A 191 -3.51 16.62 3.39
CA TRP A 191 -3.91 18.03 3.19
C TRP A 191 -5.44 18.21 3.14
N MET A 192 -6.23 17.19 3.52
CA MET A 192 -7.69 17.27 3.48
C MET A 192 -8.27 18.45 4.28
N SER A 193 -7.71 18.76 5.44
CA SER A 193 -8.12 19.89 6.26
C SER A 193 -7.92 21.27 5.62
N GLU A 194 -7.04 21.37 4.64
CA GLU A 194 -6.80 22.64 3.90
C GLU A 194 -7.88 22.90 2.84
N LEU A 195 -8.54 21.85 2.33
CA LEU A 195 -9.50 21.94 1.21
C LEU A 195 -10.94 21.60 1.61
N SER A 196 -11.16 21.13 2.82
CA SER A 196 -12.48 20.80 3.33
C SER A 196 -12.61 21.20 4.80
N ASN A 197 -13.83 21.54 5.21
CA ASN A 197 -14.15 21.84 6.62
C ASN A 197 -14.29 20.57 7.48
N VAL A 198 -13.73 19.43 7.04
CA VAL A 198 -13.77 18.17 7.80
C VAL A 198 -12.70 18.23 8.88
N SER A 199 -13.09 18.63 10.09
CA SER A 199 -12.22 18.76 11.26
C SER A 199 -11.87 17.43 11.93
N GLU A 200 -12.50 16.32 11.51
CA GLU A 200 -12.39 15.01 12.17
C GLU A 200 -11.11 14.23 11.75
N PHE A 201 -10.41 14.66 10.72
CA PHE A 201 -9.18 13.98 10.27
C PHE A 201 -7.96 14.45 11.06
N LYS A 202 -7.40 13.52 11.84
CA LYS A 202 -6.12 13.73 12.51
C LYS A 202 -5.01 13.06 11.70
N VAL A 203 -4.07 13.85 11.21
CA VAL A 203 -2.87 13.34 10.52
C VAL A 203 -1.87 12.89 11.57
N THR A 204 -1.40 11.63 11.46
CA THR A 204 -0.36 11.09 12.32
C THR A 204 0.89 10.76 11.51
N LYS A 205 2.06 10.92 12.13
CA LYS A 205 3.34 10.58 11.52
C LYS A 205 3.68 9.13 11.84
N GLN A 206 3.96 8.34 10.80
CA GLN A 206 4.43 6.95 10.93
C GLN A 206 5.91 6.87 10.51
N ILE A 207 6.69 6.14 11.29
CA ILE A 207 8.13 5.99 11.06
C ILE A 207 8.36 4.69 10.28
N LEU A 208 9.09 4.80 9.18
CA LEU A 208 9.64 3.68 8.43
C LEU A 208 11.15 3.64 8.67
N ALA A 209 11.69 2.45 8.89
CA ALA A 209 13.11 2.25 9.11
C ALA A 209 13.69 1.25 8.10
N TRP A 210 14.94 1.44 7.74
CA TRP A 210 15.72 0.52 6.92
C TRP A 210 17.02 0.18 7.62
N ALA A 211 17.36 -1.10 7.66
CA ALA A 211 18.64 -1.59 8.16
C ALA A 211 19.44 -2.24 7.03
N LYS A 212 20.74 -2.20 7.15
CA LYS A 212 21.65 -2.94 6.28
C LYS A 212 22.17 -4.16 7.06
N PRO A 213 21.62 -5.36 6.83
CA PRO A 213 22.10 -6.57 7.51
C PRO A 213 23.50 -6.94 7.01
N LYS A 214 24.22 -7.73 7.82
CA LYS A 214 25.57 -8.19 7.45
C LYS A 214 25.54 -9.13 6.24
N ASN A 215 24.55 -10.04 6.18
CA ASN A 215 24.38 -11.03 5.12
C ASN A 215 23.14 -10.70 4.31
N LEU A 216 23.30 -9.91 3.24
CA LEU A 216 22.21 -9.42 2.40
C LEU A 216 21.46 -10.55 1.69
N GLU A 217 22.15 -11.61 1.31
CA GLU A 217 21.63 -12.77 0.59
C GLU A 217 20.51 -13.51 1.35
N ASN A 218 20.48 -13.41 2.68
CA ASN A 218 19.46 -14.03 3.50
C ASN A 218 18.12 -13.27 3.52
N PHE A 219 18.06 -12.09 2.89
CA PHE A 219 16.92 -11.19 2.94
C PHE A 219 16.44 -10.77 1.54
N THR A 220 16.73 -11.55 0.52
CA THR A 220 16.30 -11.29 -0.86
C THR A 220 14.82 -11.64 -1.07
N LEU A 221 14.27 -11.29 -2.24
CA LEU A 221 12.89 -11.60 -2.59
C LEU A 221 12.58 -13.11 -2.61
N GLU A 222 13.58 -13.92 -2.92
CA GLU A 222 13.48 -15.38 -3.03
C GLU A 222 13.58 -16.09 -1.68
N SER A 223 14.36 -15.52 -0.75
CA SER A 223 14.69 -16.17 0.54
C SER A 223 13.92 -15.61 1.73
N PHE A 224 13.33 -14.42 1.61
CA PHE A 224 12.73 -13.72 2.74
C PHE A 224 11.35 -13.14 2.36
N PRO A 225 10.25 -13.68 2.91
CA PRO A 225 8.91 -13.15 2.66
C PRO A 225 8.66 -11.83 3.39
N CYS A 226 7.56 -11.15 3.07
CA CYS A 226 7.00 -10.16 3.96
C CYS A 226 6.63 -10.80 5.30
N TRP A 227 6.62 -10.02 6.36
CA TRP A 227 6.31 -10.54 7.69
C TRP A 227 5.55 -9.54 8.55
N THR A 228 4.79 -10.07 9.50
CA THR A 228 4.12 -9.35 10.58
C THR A 228 4.41 -10.05 11.89
N TYR A 229 4.63 -9.28 12.93
CA TYR A 229 4.90 -9.77 14.29
C TYR A 229 4.04 -8.97 15.27
N ALA A 230 3.27 -9.66 16.09
CA ALA A 230 2.48 -9.05 17.15
C ALA A 230 2.82 -9.73 18.49
N ASP A 231 2.78 -8.92 19.54
CA ASP A 231 3.06 -9.35 20.91
C ASP A 231 2.05 -8.69 21.86
N ASN A 232 1.52 -9.42 22.82
CA ASN A 232 0.56 -8.87 23.80
C ASN A 232 1.19 -7.83 24.75
N SER A 233 2.52 -7.75 24.82
CA SER A 233 3.24 -6.74 25.61
C SER A 233 3.36 -5.39 24.91
N THR A 234 3.16 -5.35 23.58
CA THR A 234 3.25 -4.13 22.77
C THR A 234 1.94 -3.80 22.09
N LYS A 235 1.60 -2.51 22.03
CA LYS A 235 0.43 -2.07 21.26
C LYS A 235 0.76 -2.08 19.78
N GLY A 236 -0.15 -2.61 18.95
CA GLY A 236 0.03 -2.68 17.51
C GLY A 236 0.83 -3.92 17.06
N MET A 237 1.47 -3.82 15.92
CA MET A 237 2.28 -4.90 15.35
C MET A 237 3.49 -4.34 14.59
N PHE A 238 4.56 -5.11 14.55
CA PHE A 238 5.69 -4.86 13.67
C PHE A 238 5.47 -5.54 12.33
N TYR A 239 6.04 -4.99 11.29
CA TYR A 239 6.02 -5.58 9.96
C TYR A 239 7.28 -5.23 9.18
N GLY A 240 7.59 -6.04 8.18
CA GLY A 240 8.74 -5.79 7.33
C GLY A 240 8.67 -6.50 5.99
N PHE A 241 9.70 -6.26 5.20
CA PHE A 241 9.80 -6.65 3.80
C PHE A 241 11.17 -7.23 3.51
N PRO A 242 11.29 -8.05 2.45
CA PRO A 242 12.60 -8.39 1.90
C PRO A 242 13.34 -7.13 1.41
N ILE A 243 14.63 -7.25 1.18
CA ILE A 243 15.42 -6.21 0.52
C ILE A 243 15.02 -6.16 -0.96
N LEU A 244 14.61 -5.00 -1.41
CA LEU A 244 14.29 -4.79 -2.81
C LEU A 244 15.57 -4.59 -3.62
N PRO A 245 15.73 -5.28 -4.77
CA PRO A 245 16.78 -4.96 -5.75
C PRO A 245 16.70 -3.48 -6.17
N SER A 246 17.84 -2.88 -6.50
CA SER A 246 17.91 -1.49 -6.95
C SER A 246 17.06 -1.22 -8.20
N SER A 247 16.85 -2.21 -9.05
CA SER A 247 15.97 -2.13 -10.22
C SER A 247 14.48 -2.02 -9.89
N ILE A 248 14.08 -2.38 -8.66
CA ILE A 248 12.71 -2.34 -8.18
C ILE A 248 12.47 -1.13 -7.28
N SER A 249 13.44 -0.78 -6.44
CA SER A 249 13.40 0.41 -5.58
C SER A 249 13.36 1.68 -6.43
N HIS A 250 12.46 2.61 -6.10
CA HIS A 250 12.24 3.82 -6.88
C HIS A 250 13.49 4.71 -7.00
N ASP A 251 14.27 4.81 -5.93
CA ASP A 251 15.49 5.63 -5.83
C ASP A 251 16.78 4.80 -5.81
N GLY A 252 16.67 3.49 -6.08
CA GLY A 252 17.79 2.56 -6.05
C GLY A 252 18.26 2.15 -4.66
N TYR A 253 17.63 2.66 -3.59
CA TYR A 253 18.01 2.33 -2.22
C TYR A 253 17.73 0.86 -1.88
N GLN A 254 18.71 0.22 -1.23
CA GLN A 254 18.64 -1.17 -0.77
C GLN A 254 18.75 -1.23 0.75
N GLY A 255 17.75 -1.85 1.39
CA GLY A 255 17.75 -2.04 2.82
C GLY A 255 16.57 -2.91 3.27
N LEU A 256 16.77 -3.61 4.37
CA LEU A 256 15.71 -4.37 5.04
C LEU A 256 14.74 -3.38 5.70
N LYS A 257 13.58 -3.20 5.10
CA LYS A 257 12.56 -2.28 5.59
C LYS A 257 11.71 -2.92 6.67
N PHE A 258 11.45 -2.16 7.72
CA PHE A 258 10.52 -2.54 8.77
C PHE A 258 9.88 -1.31 9.40
N ALA A 259 8.75 -1.52 10.08
CA ALA A 259 8.05 -0.47 10.79
C ALA A 259 7.14 -1.04 11.89
N HIS A 260 6.67 -0.15 12.74
CA HIS A 260 5.67 -0.42 13.75
C HIS A 260 4.33 0.14 13.30
N HIS A 261 3.32 -0.72 13.14
CA HIS A 261 1.96 -0.32 12.85
C HIS A 261 1.22 -0.08 14.17
N PHE A 262 1.08 1.17 14.53
CA PHE A 262 0.43 1.62 15.76
C PHE A 262 -0.55 2.75 15.45
N LYS A 263 -1.69 2.74 16.12
CA LYS A 263 -2.60 3.88 16.09
C LYS A 263 -1.97 5.00 16.94
N GLY A 264 -1.44 6.01 16.26
CA GLY A 264 -0.91 7.21 16.89
C GLY A 264 -1.98 8.07 17.54
#